data_ef3277ea4bd9927f278b511dae691a00
#
_entry.id   ef3277ea4bd9927f278b511dae691a00
#
_cell.length_a   1.000
_cell.length_b   1.000
_cell.length_c   1.000
_cell.angle_alpha   90.00
_cell.angle_beta   90.00
_cell.angle_gamma   90.00
#
_symmetry.space_group_name_H-M   'P 1'
#
loop_
_entity.id
_entity.type
_entity.pdbx_description
1 polymer ?
#
loop_
_entity_poly.entity_id
_entity_poly.type
_entity_poly.pdbx_seq_one_letter_code
_entity_poly.pdbx_strand_id
1 'polypeptide(L)'
;KALDGVKSLIDRDDADVVCYQIAGNVYKALEEVKDCDKMYKKALKKFPKSGPLYSEYGELLWSTKDMTAIKQWEDGIRNDPGYGGNYYNAALYYFYTRDKVWSLIYGEIFVNMESLSERGASMKQMLLQGYKEKLFSETDLLKGEEKNKSEFAKAFLLGISKQSSLSAKGITTETLTMIRSRF
;
A
#
# COMPACT_ATOMS: atom_id res chain seq x y z
N LYS A 1 31.02 -8.70 -11.46
CA LYS A 1 30.75 -7.70 -12.52
C LYS A 1 29.45 -6.92 -12.29
N ALA A 2 28.27 -7.57 -12.07
CA ALA A 2 27.02 -6.84 -11.86
C ALA A 2 27.04 -6.02 -10.55
N LEU A 3 27.44 -6.65 -9.45
CA LEU A 3 27.55 -5.97 -8.15
C LEU A 3 28.60 -4.83 -8.16
N ASP A 4 29.71 -5.00 -8.85
CA ASP A 4 30.75 -3.96 -8.95
C ASP A 4 30.22 -2.75 -9.74
N GLY A 5 29.49 -3.02 -10.84
CA GLY A 5 28.84 -1.96 -11.62
C GLY A 5 27.79 -1.19 -10.82
N VAL A 6 26.98 -1.90 -10.02
CA VAL A 6 25.97 -1.28 -9.16
C VAL A 6 26.60 -0.42 -8.06
N LYS A 7 27.63 -0.91 -7.39
CA LYS A 7 28.35 -0.14 -6.37
C LYS A 7 28.96 1.12 -6.99
N SER A 8 29.63 1.00 -8.13
CA SER A 8 30.16 2.15 -8.87
C SER A 8 29.07 3.16 -9.26
N LEU A 9 27.87 2.69 -9.62
CA LEU A 9 26.75 3.57 -10.00
C LEU A 9 26.26 4.41 -8.82
N ILE A 10 26.04 3.81 -7.64
CA ILE A 10 25.48 4.50 -6.47
C ILE A 10 26.52 5.27 -5.65
N ASP A 11 27.83 5.05 -5.88
CA ASP A 11 28.91 5.76 -5.22
C ASP A 11 29.32 7.04 -5.95
N ARG A 12 28.72 7.33 -7.10
CA ARG A 12 28.90 8.60 -7.82
C ARG A 12 28.28 9.76 -7.05
N ASP A 13 28.90 10.91 -7.12
CA ASP A 13 28.38 12.14 -6.49
C ASP A 13 27.05 12.59 -7.11
N ASP A 14 26.89 12.39 -8.43
CA ASP A 14 25.70 12.71 -9.21
C ASP A 14 24.62 11.59 -9.21
N ALA A 15 24.82 10.52 -8.44
CA ALA A 15 23.84 9.43 -8.35
C ALA A 15 22.49 9.96 -7.83
N ASP A 16 21.45 9.78 -8.64
CA ASP A 16 20.07 10.19 -8.38
C ASP A 16 19.19 9.02 -7.88
N VAL A 17 17.90 9.26 -7.71
CA VAL A 17 16.91 8.25 -7.31
C VAL A 17 16.90 7.07 -8.26
N VAL A 18 17.01 7.30 -9.57
CA VAL A 18 16.97 6.23 -10.59
C VAL A 18 18.16 5.30 -10.45
N CYS A 19 19.35 5.83 -10.14
CA CYS A 19 20.53 5.01 -9.87
C CYS A 19 20.29 4.02 -8.73
N TYR A 20 19.62 4.46 -7.64
CA TYR A 20 19.29 3.60 -6.50
C TYR A 20 18.17 2.60 -6.82
N GLN A 21 17.21 2.95 -7.68
CA GLN A 21 16.19 2.01 -8.15
C GLN A 21 16.82 0.89 -9.00
N ILE A 22 17.70 1.24 -9.94
CA ILE A 22 18.46 0.26 -10.74
C ILE A 22 19.26 -0.65 -9.81
N ALA A 23 19.96 -0.06 -8.85
CA ALA A 23 20.74 -0.82 -7.86
C ALA A 23 19.86 -1.78 -7.06
N GLY A 24 18.70 -1.33 -6.58
CA GLY A 24 17.75 -2.16 -5.86
C GLY A 24 17.27 -3.35 -6.67
N ASN A 25 16.96 -3.14 -7.96
CA ASN A 25 16.56 -4.22 -8.85
C ASN A 25 17.66 -5.26 -9.05
N VAL A 26 18.91 -4.82 -9.21
CA VAL A 26 20.06 -5.73 -9.35
C VAL A 26 20.31 -6.50 -8.06
N TYR A 27 20.30 -5.84 -6.89
CA TYR A 27 20.45 -6.52 -5.60
C TYR A 27 19.35 -7.54 -5.35
N LYS A 28 18.07 -7.19 -5.66
CA LYS A 28 16.93 -8.12 -5.54
C LYS A 28 17.08 -9.32 -6.47
N ALA A 29 17.48 -9.10 -7.73
CA ALA A 29 17.71 -10.17 -8.70
C ALA A 29 18.86 -11.13 -8.32
N LEU A 30 19.84 -10.65 -7.56
CA LEU A 30 20.97 -11.43 -7.06
C LEU A 30 20.75 -11.98 -5.64
N GLU A 31 19.55 -11.78 -5.08
CA GLU A 31 19.18 -12.19 -3.72
C GLU A 31 20.08 -11.61 -2.60
N GLU A 32 20.75 -10.50 -2.89
CA GLU A 32 21.65 -9.79 -1.97
C GLU A 32 20.87 -8.89 -0.99
N VAL A 33 19.97 -9.51 -0.22
CA VAL A 33 18.99 -8.82 0.65
C VAL A 33 19.64 -7.86 1.64
N LYS A 34 20.74 -8.27 2.29
CA LYS A 34 21.41 -7.45 3.31
C LYS A 34 22.04 -6.18 2.73
N ASP A 35 22.64 -6.29 1.55
CA ASP A 35 23.24 -5.11 0.89
C ASP A 35 22.17 -4.22 0.28
N CYS A 36 21.08 -4.80 -0.24
CA CYS A 36 19.90 -4.08 -0.68
C CYS A 36 19.26 -3.25 0.44
N ASP A 37 19.09 -3.83 1.62
CA ASP A 37 18.58 -3.15 2.82
C ASP A 37 19.47 -1.95 3.21
N LYS A 38 20.77 -2.16 3.30
CA LYS A 38 21.74 -1.07 3.60
C LYS A 38 21.69 0.04 2.55
N MET A 39 21.59 -0.35 1.28
CA MET A 39 21.51 0.58 0.15
C MET A 39 20.25 1.46 0.25
N TYR A 40 19.06 0.86 0.46
CA TYR A 40 17.83 1.66 0.60
C TYR A 40 17.85 2.58 1.82
N LYS A 41 18.41 2.13 2.95
CA LYS A 41 18.60 2.99 4.13
C LYS A 41 19.51 4.20 3.85
N LYS A 42 20.58 4.00 3.06
CA LYS A 42 21.48 5.09 2.60
C LYS A 42 20.75 6.02 1.62
N ALA A 43 20.02 5.43 0.67
CA ALA A 43 19.26 6.18 -0.34
C ALA A 43 18.19 7.08 0.27
N LEU A 44 17.41 6.57 1.22
CA LEU A 44 16.36 7.34 1.91
C LEU A 44 16.93 8.48 2.79
N LYS A 45 18.15 8.35 3.30
CA LYS A 45 18.84 9.48 3.96
C LYS A 45 19.22 10.59 2.96
N LYS A 46 19.62 10.22 1.73
CA LYS A 46 19.97 11.17 0.66
C LYS A 46 18.71 11.78 0.02
N PHE A 47 17.65 10.99 -0.14
CA PHE A 47 16.41 11.35 -0.83
C PHE A 47 15.17 11.08 0.05
N PRO A 48 14.99 11.81 1.17
CA PRO A 48 13.95 11.51 2.14
C PRO A 48 12.51 11.77 1.65
N LYS A 49 12.35 12.42 0.49
CA LYS A 49 11.05 12.69 -0.13
C LYS A 49 10.78 11.82 -1.37
N SER A 50 11.50 10.72 -1.53
CA SER A 50 11.32 9.86 -2.70
C SER A 50 10.32 8.76 -2.43
N GLY A 51 9.08 8.93 -2.87
CA GLY A 51 8.03 7.90 -2.83
C GLY A 51 8.45 6.57 -3.45
N PRO A 52 9.09 6.55 -4.64
CA PRO A 52 9.61 5.33 -5.24
C PRO A 52 10.55 4.53 -4.34
N LEU A 53 11.49 5.18 -3.66
CA LEU A 53 12.45 4.47 -2.79
C LEU A 53 11.77 3.86 -1.56
N TYR A 54 10.79 4.54 -0.96
CA TYR A 54 9.99 3.95 0.11
C TYR A 54 9.19 2.74 -0.38
N SER A 55 8.58 2.84 -1.56
CA SER A 55 7.83 1.75 -2.17
C SER A 55 8.69 0.50 -2.35
N GLU A 56 9.82 0.65 -3.01
CA GLU A 56 10.73 -0.46 -3.30
C GLU A 56 11.40 -1.04 -2.05
N TYR A 57 11.69 -0.20 -1.07
CA TYR A 57 12.23 -0.68 0.21
C TYR A 57 11.17 -1.46 1.00
N GLY A 58 9.93 -0.99 1.02
CA GLY A 58 8.82 -1.74 1.59
C GLY A 58 8.60 -3.09 0.90
N GLU A 59 8.70 -3.16 -0.43
CA GLU A 59 8.61 -4.39 -1.20
C GLU A 59 9.73 -5.38 -0.83
N LEU A 60 10.97 -4.92 -0.65
CA LEU A 60 12.07 -5.76 -0.18
C LEU A 60 11.75 -6.36 1.19
N LEU A 61 11.31 -5.55 2.15
CA LEU A 61 10.96 -6.01 3.49
C LEU A 61 9.81 -7.03 3.44
N TRP A 62 8.75 -6.72 2.67
CA TRP A 62 7.61 -7.62 2.51
C TRP A 62 7.99 -8.97 1.89
N SER A 63 8.88 -8.99 0.90
CA SER A 63 9.37 -10.22 0.27
C SER A 63 10.14 -11.12 1.25
N THR A 64 10.74 -10.53 2.27
CA THR A 64 11.43 -11.25 3.36
C THR A 64 10.54 -11.53 4.57
N LYS A 65 9.22 -11.31 4.45
CA LYS A 65 8.23 -11.46 5.52
C LYS A 65 8.45 -10.53 6.71
N ASP A 66 9.13 -9.42 6.50
CA ASP A 66 9.28 -8.38 7.51
C ASP A 66 8.03 -7.47 7.51
N MET A 67 7.24 -7.58 8.57
CA MET A 67 5.99 -6.85 8.71
C MET A 67 6.20 -5.34 8.88
N THR A 68 7.43 -4.88 9.09
CA THR A 68 7.74 -3.45 9.12
C THR A 68 7.69 -2.77 7.75
N ALA A 69 7.47 -3.55 6.68
CA ALA A 69 7.22 -3.06 5.33
C ALA A 69 6.15 -1.95 5.29
N ILE A 70 5.06 -2.12 6.04
CA ILE A 70 3.98 -1.12 6.11
C ILE A 70 4.48 0.25 6.54
N LYS A 71 5.43 0.29 7.47
CA LYS A 71 5.99 1.56 7.93
C LYS A 71 6.69 2.32 6.81
N GLN A 72 7.37 1.61 5.91
CA GLN A 72 8.02 2.25 4.76
C GLN A 72 6.99 2.87 3.81
N TRP A 73 5.91 2.15 3.51
CA TRP A 73 4.86 2.67 2.63
C TRP A 73 4.11 3.84 3.25
N GLU A 74 3.79 3.80 4.55
CA GLU A 74 3.16 4.93 5.24
C GLU A 74 4.10 6.14 5.38
N ASP A 75 5.40 5.92 5.61
CA ASP A 75 6.40 6.99 5.58
C ASP A 75 6.53 7.56 4.16
N GLY A 76 6.46 6.71 3.12
CA GLY A 76 6.41 7.12 1.72
C GLY A 76 5.19 7.99 1.40
N ILE A 77 4.00 7.60 1.86
CA ILE A 77 2.78 8.40 1.72
C ILE A 77 2.93 9.77 2.41
N ARG A 78 3.52 9.80 3.60
CA ARG A 78 3.74 11.04 4.37
C ARG A 78 4.71 11.99 3.68
N ASN A 79 5.77 11.46 3.08
CA ASN A 79 6.86 12.27 2.49
C ASN A 79 6.64 12.61 1.01
N ASP A 80 5.88 11.76 0.29
CA ASP A 80 5.55 11.94 -1.13
C ASP A 80 4.11 11.44 -1.38
N PRO A 81 3.09 12.21 -0.96
CA PRO A 81 1.69 11.80 -1.09
C PRO A 81 1.21 11.69 -2.54
N GLY A 82 1.96 12.23 -3.50
CA GLY A 82 1.67 12.13 -4.93
C GLY A 82 2.08 10.81 -5.56
N TYR A 83 2.85 9.96 -4.88
CA TYR A 83 3.29 8.69 -5.43
C TYR A 83 2.34 7.54 -5.10
N GLY A 84 1.56 7.09 -6.08
CA GLY A 84 0.52 6.07 -5.91
C GLY A 84 1.02 4.69 -5.47
N GLY A 85 2.27 4.32 -5.78
CA GLY A 85 2.82 2.99 -5.45
C GLY A 85 2.77 2.65 -3.96
N ASN A 86 2.98 3.64 -3.08
CA ASN A 86 2.92 3.43 -1.64
C ASN A 86 1.48 3.13 -1.16
N TYR A 87 0.47 3.80 -1.71
CA TYR A 87 -0.94 3.51 -1.42
C TYR A 87 -1.35 2.12 -1.89
N TYR A 88 -0.90 1.74 -3.10
CA TYR A 88 -1.13 0.41 -3.65
C TYR A 88 -0.60 -0.68 -2.72
N ASN A 89 0.67 -0.58 -2.35
CA ASN A 89 1.32 -1.57 -1.50
C ASN A 89 0.74 -1.60 -0.09
N ALA A 90 0.43 -0.44 0.51
CA ALA A 90 -0.23 -0.37 1.82
C ALA A 90 -1.63 -0.99 1.78
N ALA A 91 -2.41 -0.76 0.72
CA ALA A 91 -3.73 -1.37 0.55
C ALA A 91 -3.65 -2.90 0.50
N LEU A 92 -2.72 -3.44 -0.27
CA LEU A 92 -2.47 -4.89 -0.35
C LEU A 92 -2.03 -5.46 1.00
N TYR A 93 -1.10 -4.80 1.69
CA TYR A 93 -0.65 -5.22 3.01
C TYR A 93 -1.81 -5.38 3.96
N TYR A 94 -2.63 -4.34 4.12
CA TYR A 94 -3.79 -4.37 5.01
C TYR A 94 -4.87 -5.36 4.56
N PHE A 95 -5.03 -5.57 3.27
CA PHE A 95 -5.94 -6.59 2.75
C PHE A 95 -5.51 -7.99 3.19
N TYR A 96 -4.22 -8.33 3.11
CA TYR A 96 -3.69 -9.64 3.51
C TYR A 96 -3.55 -9.79 5.02
N THR A 97 -3.31 -8.72 5.77
CA THR A 97 -3.27 -8.72 7.24
C THR A 97 -4.64 -8.54 7.88
N ARG A 98 -5.70 -8.48 7.07
CA ARG A 98 -7.11 -8.44 7.48
C ARG A 98 -7.56 -7.15 8.18
N ASP A 99 -6.87 -6.04 7.97
CA ASP A 99 -7.40 -4.73 8.35
C ASP A 99 -8.35 -4.22 7.25
N LYS A 100 -9.66 -4.43 7.48
CA LYS A 100 -10.69 -4.09 6.50
C LYS A 100 -10.87 -2.59 6.26
N VAL A 101 -10.47 -1.74 7.20
CA VAL A 101 -10.62 -0.29 7.08
C VAL A 101 -9.48 0.29 6.24
N TRP A 102 -8.25 0.08 6.67
CA TRP A 102 -7.10 0.67 5.99
C TRP A 102 -6.86 0.11 4.60
N SER A 103 -7.19 -1.18 4.37
CA SER A 103 -7.13 -1.76 3.02
C SER A 103 -8.04 -1.03 2.03
N LEU A 104 -9.27 -0.69 2.46
CA LEU A 104 -10.23 0.03 1.62
C LEU A 104 -9.82 1.48 1.42
N ILE A 105 -9.41 2.19 2.48
CA ILE A 105 -9.04 3.60 2.39
C ILE A 105 -7.86 3.81 1.44
N TYR A 106 -6.77 3.07 1.62
CA TYR A 106 -5.61 3.21 0.74
C TYR A 106 -5.91 2.74 -0.69
N GLY A 107 -6.73 1.70 -0.85
CA GLY A 107 -7.17 1.23 -2.16
C GLY A 107 -8.04 2.26 -2.89
N GLU A 108 -8.98 2.90 -2.21
CA GLU A 108 -9.82 3.97 -2.79
C GLU A 108 -8.97 5.18 -3.21
N ILE A 109 -8.00 5.58 -2.39
CA ILE A 109 -7.09 6.67 -2.76
C ILE A 109 -6.30 6.27 -4.02
N PHE A 110 -5.73 5.06 -4.04
CA PHE A 110 -4.95 4.59 -5.19
C PHE A 110 -5.74 4.56 -6.49
N VAL A 111 -6.98 4.05 -6.51
CA VAL A 111 -7.77 4.01 -7.75
C VAL A 111 -8.19 5.39 -8.25
N ASN A 112 -8.23 6.40 -7.37
CA ASN A 112 -8.42 7.78 -7.79
C ASN A 112 -7.14 8.40 -8.40
N MET A 113 -5.96 7.93 -7.99
CA MET A 113 -4.68 8.39 -8.56
C MET A 113 -4.35 7.66 -9.87
N GLU A 114 -4.66 6.35 -9.95
CA GLU A 114 -4.25 5.48 -11.06
C GLU A 114 -5.40 4.56 -11.50
N SER A 115 -6.43 5.14 -12.11
CA SER A 115 -7.67 4.41 -12.43
C SER A 115 -7.59 3.50 -13.66
N LEU A 116 -6.73 3.83 -14.65
CA LEU A 116 -6.74 3.21 -15.98
C LEU A 116 -5.61 2.21 -16.23
N SER A 117 -4.75 1.97 -15.23
CA SER A 117 -3.67 0.99 -15.32
C SER A 117 -4.14 -0.42 -14.97
N GLU A 118 -3.31 -1.43 -15.27
CA GLU A 118 -3.52 -2.81 -14.82
C GLU A 118 -3.58 -2.91 -13.30
N ARG A 119 -2.74 -2.15 -12.58
CA ARG A 119 -2.78 -2.08 -11.12
C ARG A 119 -4.09 -1.45 -10.64
N GLY A 120 -4.57 -0.43 -11.34
CA GLY A 120 -5.88 0.17 -11.07
C GLY A 120 -7.02 -0.82 -11.24
N ALA A 121 -7.00 -1.63 -12.30
CA ALA A 121 -7.99 -2.70 -12.52
C ALA A 121 -7.95 -3.75 -11.40
N SER A 122 -6.75 -4.23 -11.05
CA SER A 122 -6.54 -5.20 -9.96
C SER A 122 -7.01 -4.64 -8.61
N MET A 123 -6.71 -3.37 -8.32
CA MET A 123 -7.14 -2.72 -7.08
C MET A 123 -8.67 -2.57 -7.02
N LYS A 124 -9.34 -2.27 -8.12
CA LYS A 124 -10.82 -2.22 -8.18
C LYS A 124 -11.44 -3.57 -7.84
N GLN A 125 -10.85 -4.68 -8.32
CA GLN A 125 -11.29 -6.03 -7.98
C GLN A 125 -11.07 -6.32 -6.49
N MET A 126 -9.90 -5.97 -5.95
CA MET A 126 -9.61 -6.12 -4.52
C MET A 126 -10.58 -5.29 -3.66
N LEU A 127 -10.89 -4.06 -4.05
CA LEU A 127 -11.87 -3.22 -3.36
C LEU A 127 -13.26 -3.86 -3.36
N LEU A 128 -13.73 -4.33 -4.50
CA LEU A 128 -15.03 -5.02 -4.59
C LEU A 128 -15.07 -6.25 -3.66
N GLN A 129 -14.01 -7.06 -3.65
CA GLN A 129 -13.89 -8.18 -2.74
C GLN A 129 -13.82 -7.72 -1.27
N GLY A 130 -13.05 -6.67 -0.97
CA GLY A 130 -12.94 -6.08 0.36
C GLY A 130 -14.29 -5.61 0.91
N TYR A 131 -15.06 -4.91 0.12
CA TYR A 131 -16.41 -4.49 0.50
C TYR A 131 -17.34 -5.68 0.69
N LYS A 132 -17.35 -6.63 -0.25
CA LYS A 132 -18.26 -7.77 -0.25
C LYS A 132 -17.94 -8.80 0.84
N GLU A 133 -16.69 -9.22 0.95
CA GLU A 133 -16.27 -10.37 1.73
C GLU A 133 -15.67 -10.02 3.10
N LYS A 134 -15.26 -8.75 3.28
CA LYS A 134 -14.63 -8.30 4.53
C LYS A 134 -15.45 -7.28 5.27
N LEU A 135 -15.91 -6.21 4.61
CA LEU A 135 -16.66 -5.16 5.27
C LEU A 135 -18.11 -5.56 5.55
N PHE A 136 -18.84 -5.94 4.52
CA PHE A 136 -20.27 -6.30 4.61
C PHE A 136 -20.53 -7.80 4.68
N SER A 137 -19.56 -8.61 5.05
CA SER A 137 -19.72 -10.04 5.29
C SER A 137 -20.52 -10.36 6.55
N GLU A 138 -20.49 -9.46 7.53
CA GLU A 138 -21.18 -9.55 8.80
C GLU A 138 -22.23 -8.44 8.91
N THR A 139 -23.29 -8.71 9.66
CA THR A 139 -24.35 -7.72 9.92
C THR A 139 -23.82 -6.60 10.82
N ASP A 140 -22.98 -6.96 11.78
CA ASP A 140 -22.27 -6.01 12.64
C ASP A 140 -20.85 -5.77 12.12
N LEU A 141 -20.62 -4.59 11.54
CA LEU A 141 -19.33 -4.20 10.99
C LEU A 141 -18.26 -3.99 12.05
N LEU A 142 -18.66 -3.82 13.31
CA LEU A 142 -17.71 -3.67 14.44
C LEU A 142 -17.26 -5.02 15.01
N LYS A 143 -17.90 -6.11 14.61
CA LYS A 143 -17.51 -7.44 15.06
C LYS A 143 -16.05 -7.75 14.70
N GLY A 144 -15.28 -8.13 15.71
CA GLY A 144 -13.84 -8.39 15.59
C GLY A 144 -12.96 -7.15 15.74
N GLU A 145 -13.53 -5.96 15.89
CA GLU A 145 -12.81 -4.70 16.05
C GLU A 145 -12.72 -4.22 17.53
N GLU A 146 -13.11 -5.06 18.48
CA GLU A 146 -13.16 -4.71 19.92
C GLU A 146 -11.76 -4.32 20.45
N LYS A 147 -10.71 -4.90 19.89
CA LYS A 147 -9.32 -4.63 20.24
C LYS A 147 -8.68 -3.52 19.39
N ASN A 148 -9.38 -3.02 18.38
CA ASN A 148 -8.86 -1.96 17.54
C ASN A 148 -8.80 -0.65 18.34
N LYS A 149 -7.59 -0.11 18.48
CA LYS A 149 -7.36 1.14 19.22
C LYS A 149 -7.57 2.39 18.37
N SER A 150 -7.80 2.25 17.06
CA SER A 150 -8.00 3.36 16.14
C SER A 150 -9.41 3.92 16.27
N GLU A 151 -9.56 5.08 16.89
CA GLU A 151 -10.84 5.81 16.93
C GLU A 151 -11.32 6.20 15.54
N PHE A 152 -10.40 6.46 14.61
CA PHE A 152 -10.73 6.72 13.22
C PHE A 152 -11.35 5.49 12.55
N ALA A 153 -10.77 4.31 12.72
CA ALA A 153 -11.31 3.07 12.14
C ALA A 153 -12.72 2.77 12.68
N LYS A 154 -12.95 2.97 13.98
CA LYS A 154 -14.28 2.83 14.58
C LYS A 154 -15.27 3.83 14.01
N ALA A 155 -14.89 5.10 13.90
CA ALA A 155 -15.73 6.15 13.32
C ALA A 155 -16.09 5.83 11.86
N PHE A 156 -15.12 5.36 11.07
CA PHE A 156 -15.32 4.91 9.69
C PHE A 156 -16.36 3.78 9.64
N LEU A 157 -16.21 2.74 10.45
CA LEU A 157 -17.13 1.60 10.48
C LEU A 157 -18.53 2.00 10.92
N LEU A 158 -18.67 2.87 11.94
CA LEU A 158 -19.95 3.42 12.37
C LEU A 158 -20.60 4.27 11.28
N GLY A 159 -19.82 5.07 10.56
CA GLY A 159 -20.32 5.88 9.44
C GLY A 159 -20.85 5.01 8.31
N ILE A 160 -20.04 4.06 7.85
CA ILE A 160 -20.39 3.22 6.71
C ILE A 160 -21.49 2.18 7.03
N SER A 161 -21.65 1.79 8.31
CA SER A 161 -22.72 0.89 8.74
C SER A 161 -24.12 1.44 8.47
N LYS A 162 -24.27 2.77 8.43
CA LYS A 162 -25.53 3.43 8.04
C LYS A 162 -25.94 3.12 6.60
N GLN A 163 -25.01 2.62 5.78
CA GLN A 163 -25.28 2.21 4.39
C GLN A 163 -25.54 0.69 4.24
N SER A 164 -25.59 -0.06 5.33
CA SER A 164 -25.75 -1.54 5.30
C SER A 164 -27.02 -1.98 4.56
N SER A 165 -28.08 -1.21 4.55
CA SER A 165 -29.30 -1.49 3.77
C SER A 165 -29.06 -1.57 2.26
N LEU A 166 -28.05 -0.84 1.74
CA LEU A 166 -27.68 -0.89 0.33
C LEU A 166 -26.96 -2.19 -0.03
N SER A 167 -26.26 -2.79 0.94
CA SER A 167 -25.55 -4.07 0.76
C SER A 167 -26.45 -5.30 0.87
N ALA A 168 -27.68 -5.16 1.38
CA ALA A 168 -28.61 -6.28 1.63
C ALA A 168 -28.95 -7.08 0.36
N LYS A 169 -28.88 -6.47 -0.81
CA LYS A 169 -29.11 -7.13 -2.13
C LYS A 169 -27.80 -7.56 -2.81
N GLY A 170 -26.68 -7.47 -2.10
CA GLY A 170 -25.35 -7.76 -2.58
C GLY A 170 -24.58 -6.50 -2.98
N ILE A 171 -23.25 -6.64 -3.01
CA ILE A 171 -22.33 -5.58 -3.44
C ILE A 171 -22.05 -5.74 -4.94
N THR A 172 -22.52 -4.78 -5.72
CA THR A 172 -22.26 -4.62 -7.14
C THR A 172 -21.52 -3.29 -7.36
N THR A 173 -21.07 -3.02 -8.58
CA THR A 173 -20.47 -1.72 -8.93
C THR A 173 -21.45 -0.57 -8.66
N GLU A 174 -22.75 -0.77 -8.94
CA GLU A 174 -23.79 0.22 -8.73
C GLU A 174 -24.01 0.49 -7.23
N THR A 175 -24.25 -0.56 -6.42
CA THR A 175 -24.46 -0.41 -4.97
C THR A 175 -23.22 0.16 -4.30
N LEU A 176 -22.01 -0.19 -4.76
CA LEU A 176 -20.77 0.37 -4.25
C LEU A 176 -20.66 1.88 -4.55
N THR A 177 -21.05 2.31 -5.75
CA THR A 177 -21.11 3.73 -6.10
C THR A 177 -22.09 4.49 -5.18
N MET A 178 -23.26 3.90 -4.92
CA MET A 178 -24.23 4.49 -3.99
C MET A 178 -23.70 4.59 -2.56
N ILE A 179 -23.02 3.54 -2.08
CA ILE A 179 -22.38 3.55 -0.75
C ILE A 179 -21.36 4.68 -0.65
N ARG A 180 -20.45 4.79 -1.64
CA ARG A 180 -19.41 5.82 -1.69
C ARG A 180 -19.99 7.24 -1.72
N SER A 181 -21.08 7.45 -2.46
CA SER A 181 -21.70 8.79 -2.59
C SER A 181 -22.49 9.22 -1.36
N ARG A 182 -22.88 8.28 -0.48
CA ARG A 182 -23.67 8.54 0.72
C ARG A 182 -22.86 8.49 2.01
N PHE A 183 -21.65 7.95 1.96
CA PHE A 183 -20.72 7.91 3.07
C PHE A 183 -20.00 9.25 3.26
#